data_e30cdb1fbb55b1975df6b13d4cae2a50
#
_entry.id   e30cdb1fbb55b1975df6b13d4cae2a50
#
_cell.length_a   1.000
_cell.length_b   1.000
_cell.length_c   1.000
_cell.angle_alpha   90.00
_cell.angle_beta   90.00
_cell.angle_gamma   90.00
#
_symmetry.space_group_name_H-M   'P 1'
#
loop_
_entity.id
_entity.type
_entity.pdbx_description
1 polymer ?
#
loop_
_entity_poly.entity_id
_entity_poly.type
_entity_poly.pdbx_seq_one_letter_code
_entity_poly.pdbx_strand_id
1 'polypeptide(L)'
;MSLSSTARVPLLFGTMTMGLDENAGAVRNSDLTECADILAVLSSHGYTELDTARMYGAGSTEKLLSKLDLGNFTIDTKVYPVKPGDHAPAALRATFFASLEALNRKKVRVLYLHAPDRSVPFEETLEEMNKLYNEGLYEIFGLSNFAAWEVAEVVSICKAKGWVQPKIYQAMYNAITRAIEPELVPCCRKFGIRVVVYNPLAGGLFAGKLTSLTDAPTTGRFNTETASGKMYRDRYLRNGNFDALNHLKEVAAQHDLRLTEIALRWCQHHSVLGEGDGVILGASSASQLKQNCEDSAKGPLPDAVVAAFDEAWEISKGTASTYWR
;
A
#
# COMPACT_ATOMS: atom_id res chain seq x y z
N MET A 1 -10.06 20.39 -24.29
CA MET A 1 -9.31 19.55 -23.35
C MET A 1 -10.34 18.70 -22.64
N SER A 2 -10.39 17.39 -22.91
CA SER A 2 -11.25 16.46 -22.17
C SER A 2 -10.75 16.43 -20.73
N LEU A 3 -11.60 16.75 -19.76
CA LEU A 3 -11.33 16.50 -18.35
C LEU A 3 -11.03 15.00 -18.25
N SER A 4 -9.81 14.62 -17.85
CA SER A 4 -9.52 13.22 -17.56
C SER A 4 -10.48 12.77 -16.46
N SER A 5 -11.26 11.73 -16.70
CA SER A 5 -12.12 11.16 -15.65
C SER A 5 -11.21 10.72 -14.50
N THR A 6 -11.53 11.15 -13.29
CA THR A 6 -10.83 10.68 -12.08
C THR A 6 -11.30 9.27 -11.75
N ALA A 7 -10.43 8.46 -11.15
CA ALA A 7 -10.81 7.16 -10.62
C ALA A 7 -11.87 7.32 -9.50
N ARG A 8 -12.80 6.35 -9.39
CA ARG A 8 -13.87 6.35 -8.37
C ARG A 8 -13.32 6.29 -6.95
N VAL A 9 -12.30 5.46 -6.73
CA VAL A 9 -11.56 5.38 -5.48
C VAL A 9 -10.27 6.17 -5.65
N PRO A 10 -9.96 7.18 -4.82
CA PRO A 10 -8.76 7.99 -4.93
C PRO A 10 -7.47 7.18 -5.02
N LEU A 11 -6.53 7.66 -5.84
CA LEU A 11 -5.23 7.03 -6.02
C LEU A 11 -4.18 7.74 -5.18
N LEU A 12 -3.30 6.95 -4.58
CA LEU A 12 -2.09 7.39 -3.88
C LEU A 12 -0.87 6.80 -4.60
N PHE A 13 0.29 7.41 -4.45
CA PHE A 13 1.53 6.84 -4.97
C PHE A 13 2.40 6.27 -3.86
N GLY A 14 2.75 4.99 -3.97
CA GLY A 14 3.67 4.30 -3.08
C GLY A 14 5.11 4.45 -3.52
N THR A 15 5.92 5.12 -2.72
CA THR A 15 7.29 5.52 -3.05
C THR A 15 8.34 4.42 -2.79
N MET A 16 7.93 3.22 -2.44
CA MET A 16 8.84 2.10 -2.10
C MET A 16 9.86 1.77 -3.21
N THR A 17 9.57 2.13 -4.46
CA THR A 17 10.48 1.94 -5.60
C THR A 17 11.51 3.05 -5.75
N MET A 18 11.38 4.16 -5.02
CA MET A 18 12.27 5.31 -5.06
C MET A 18 13.28 5.22 -3.90
N GLY A 19 14.53 5.62 -4.13
CA GLY A 19 15.55 5.67 -3.09
C GLY A 19 16.92 6.03 -3.65
N LEU A 20 17.79 6.57 -2.82
CA LEU A 20 19.15 7.00 -3.20
C LEU A 20 20.14 5.82 -3.32
N ASP A 21 19.79 4.67 -2.76
CA ASP A 21 20.61 3.46 -2.81
C ASP A 21 19.90 2.40 -3.66
N GLU A 22 20.39 2.19 -4.87
CA GLU A 22 19.84 1.22 -5.83
C GLU A 22 19.94 -0.23 -5.35
N ASN A 23 20.85 -0.51 -4.43
CA ASN A 23 21.03 -1.85 -3.85
C ASN A 23 20.10 -2.09 -2.65
N ALA A 24 19.40 -1.06 -2.19
CA ALA A 24 18.53 -1.16 -1.02
C ALA A 24 17.13 -1.69 -1.36
N GLY A 25 16.99 -2.98 -1.26
CA GLY A 25 15.66 -3.63 -1.23
C GLY A 25 14.85 -3.49 -2.53
N ALA A 26 13.78 -2.70 -2.48
CA ALA A 26 12.83 -2.57 -3.58
C ALA A 26 13.09 -1.35 -4.48
N VAL A 27 14.17 -0.60 -4.27
CA VAL A 27 14.52 0.59 -5.05
C VAL A 27 14.69 0.22 -6.54
N ARG A 28 14.16 1.07 -7.42
CA ARG A 28 14.20 0.95 -8.89
C ARG A 28 14.49 2.28 -9.57
N ASN A 29 14.24 3.37 -8.86
CA ASN A 29 14.42 4.73 -9.34
C ASN A 29 15.26 5.48 -8.31
N SER A 30 16.48 5.85 -8.69
CA SER A 30 17.40 6.66 -7.91
C SER A 30 17.66 8.03 -8.54
N ASP A 31 17.35 8.17 -9.82
CA ASP A 31 17.44 9.42 -10.56
C ASP A 31 16.31 10.37 -10.15
N LEU A 32 16.67 11.60 -9.76
CA LEU A 32 15.72 12.61 -9.29
C LEU A 32 14.79 13.10 -10.40
N THR A 33 15.26 13.14 -11.65
CA THR A 33 14.45 13.56 -12.79
C THR A 33 13.35 12.55 -13.08
N GLU A 34 13.71 11.26 -13.15
CA GLU A 34 12.72 10.19 -13.32
C GLU A 34 11.70 10.15 -12.18
N CYS A 35 12.15 10.36 -10.93
CA CYS A 35 11.26 10.43 -9.78
C CYS A 35 10.33 11.64 -9.88
N ALA A 36 10.82 12.82 -10.29
CA ALA A 36 10.00 14.00 -10.50
C ALA A 36 8.97 13.80 -11.63
N ASP A 37 9.35 13.15 -12.73
CA ASP A 37 8.44 12.81 -13.83
C ASP A 37 7.29 11.88 -13.38
N ILE A 38 7.59 10.88 -12.54
CA ILE A 38 6.58 10.01 -11.94
C ILE A 38 5.60 10.85 -11.09
N LEU A 39 6.09 11.76 -10.24
CA LEU A 39 5.25 12.62 -9.42
C LEU A 39 4.43 13.62 -10.27
N ALA A 40 5.01 14.15 -11.35
CA ALA A 40 4.29 15.02 -12.29
C ALA A 40 3.11 14.31 -12.95
N VAL A 41 3.25 13.02 -13.30
CA VAL A 41 2.14 12.20 -13.79
C VAL A 41 1.04 12.08 -12.74
N LEU A 42 1.38 11.77 -11.49
CA LEU A 42 0.38 11.66 -10.41
C LEU A 42 -0.40 12.98 -10.24
N SER A 43 0.32 14.10 -10.17
CA SER A 43 -0.25 15.44 -10.04
C SER A 43 -1.14 15.80 -11.22
N SER A 44 -0.74 15.45 -12.46
CA SER A 44 -1.53 15.73 -13.66
C SER A 44 -2.89 15.01 -13.69
N HIS A 45 -3.02 13.92 -12.93
CA HIS A 45 -4.28 13.19 -12.71
C HIS A 45 -5.06 13.69 -11.47
N GLY A 46 -4.57 14.73 -10.78
CA GLY A 46 -5.25 15.36 -9.64
C GLY A 46 -5.01 14.68 -8.30
N TYR A 47 -4.02 13.78 -8.18
CA TYR A 47 -3.69 13.08 -6.93
C TYR A 47 -2.43 13.65 -6.30
N THR A 48 -2.43 13.76 -4.97
CA THR A 48 -1.37 14.45 -4.21
C THR A 48 -0.93 13.71 -2.95
N GLU A 49 -1.37 12.47 -2.73
CA GLU A 49 -1.01 11.69 -1.55
C GLU A 49 0.17 10.75 -1.85
N LEU A 50 1.29 10.93 -1.13
CA LEU A 50 2.49 10.07 -1.23
C LEU A 50 2.59 9.17 -0.01
N ASP A 51 2.69 7.87 -0.26
CA ASP A 51 2.88 6.84 0.75
C ASP A 51 4.34 6.40 0.81
N THR A 52 4.99 6.62 1.95
CA THR A 52 6.36 6.20 2.23
C THR A 52 6.48 5.45 3.57
N ALA A 53 7.67 5.07 3.97
CA ALA A 53 7.98 4.51 5.28
C ALA A 53 9.45 4.67 5.63
N ARG A 54 9.76 4.78 6.95
CA ARG A 54 11.14 4.87 7.45
C ARG A 54 12.05 3.76 6.92
N MET A 55 11.53 2.54 6.80
CA MET A 55 12.31 1.39 6.36
C MET A 55 12.50 1.29 4.83
N TYR A 56 11.78 2.06 4.02
CA TYR A 56 11.88 1.95 2.56
C TYR A 56 13.27 2.39 2.07
N GLY A 57 13.83 1.60 1.13
CA GLY A 57 15.17 1.84 0.63
C GLY A 57 16.24 1.94 1.72
N ALA A 58 16.11 1.16 2.82
CA ALA A 58 16.96 1.27 4.00
C ALA A 58 17.06 2.71 4.56
N GLY A 59 15.95 3.46 4.47
CA GLY A 59 15.86 4.87 4.89
C GLY A 59 16.26 5.89 3.83
N SER A 60 16.66 5.45 2.63
CA SER A 60 17.07 6.36 1.55
C SER A 60 15.87 6.92 0.78
N THR A 61 14.69 6.29 0.83
CA THR A 61 13.47 6.78 0.17
C THR A 61 13.04 8.13 0.71
N GLU A 62 12.93 8.28 2.03
CA GLU A 62 12.57 9.56 2.65
C GLU A 62 13.62 10.66 2.35
N LYS A 63 14.91 10.31 2.33
CA LYS A 63 15.97 11.22 1.93
C LYS A 63 15.90 11.63 0.46
N LEU A 64 15.47 10.74 -0.44
CA LEU A 64 15.25 11.08 -1.83
C LEU A 64 14.08 12.06 -1.95
N LEU A 65 12.96 11.80 -1.26
CA LEU A 65 11.79 12.68 -1.28
C LEU A 65 12.13 14.11 -0.81
N SER A 66 13.05 14.28 0.15
CA SER A 66 13.47 15.61 0.60
C SER A 66 14.26 16.41 -0.43
N LYS A 67 14.75 15.77 -1.51
CA LYS A 67 15.47 16.41 -2.61
C LYS A 67 14.58 16.78 -3.79
N LEU A 68 13.33 16.35 -3.80
CA LEU A 68 12.34 16.66 -4.83
C LEU A 68 11.53 17.90 -4.44
N ASP A 69 11.12 18.67 -5.45
CA ASP A 69 10.07 19.67 -5.23
C ASP A 69 8.72 18.95 -5.14
N LEU A 70 8.21 18.84 -3.93
CA LEU A 70 6.96 18.15 -3.65
C LEU A 70 5.73 19.06 -3.72
N GLY A 71 5.90 20.39 -3.91
CA GLY A 71 4.79 21.32 -4.07
C GLY A 71 3.67 21.10 -3.04
N ASN A 72 2.48 20.71 -3.53
CA ASN A 72 1.28 20.43 -2.73
C ASN A 72 1.13 18.95 -2.33
N PHE A 73 2.11 18.09 -2.61
CA PHE A 73 2.06 16.72 -2.17
C PHE A 73 2.09 16.60 -0.65
N THR A 74 1.19 15.76 -0.12
CA THR A 74 1.16 15.36 1.28
C THR A 74 1.93 14.05 1.47
N ILE A 75 2.52 13.86 2.64
CA ILE A 75 3.34 12.69 2.95
C ILE A 75 2.70 11.89 4.07
N ASP A 76 2.57 10.60 3.83
CA ASP A 76 2.20 9.59 4.80
C ASP A 76 3.42 8.71 5.05
N THR A 77 3.88 8.62 6.31
CA THR A 77 5.01 7.75 6.66
C THR A 77 4.66 6.75 7.74
N LYS A 78 5.53 5.78 7.97
CA LYS A 78 5.26 4.63 8.83
C LYS A 78 6.50 4.25 9.64
N VAL A 79 6.27 3.86 10.89
CA VAL A 79 7.27 3.24 11.76
C VAL A 79 6.99 1.73 11.83
N TYR A 80 7.96 0.91 11.41
CA TYR A 80 7.88 -0.54 11.46
C TYR A 80 8.68 -1.07 12.65
N PRO A 81 8.13 -2.00 13.47
CA PRO A 81 8.88 -2.65 14.53
C PRO A 81 9.81 -3.73 13.92
N VAL A 82 11.07 -3.40 13.71
CA VAL A 82 12.08 -4.32 13.14
C VAL A 82 12.43 -5.42 14.13
N LYS A 83 12.40 -5.09 15.42
CA LYS A 83 12.63 -6.00 16.54
C LYS A 83 11.67 -5.70 17.69
N PRO A 84 11.48 -6.63 18.63
CA PRO A 84 10.72 -6.40 19.85
C PRO A 84 11.18 -5.13 20.60
N GLY A 85 10.22 -4.31 21.02
CA GLY A 85 10.47 -3.05 21.73
C GLY A 85 10.63 -1.81 20.86
N ASP A 86 10.59 -1.93 19.54
CA ASP A 86 10.74 -0.77 18.65
C ASP A 86 9.55 0.19 18.69
N HIS A 87 8.38 -0.25 19.21
CA HIS A 87 7.25 0.61 19.49
C HIS A 87 7.16 1.07 20.97
N ALA A 88 8.17 0.78 21.80
CA ALA A 88 8.28 1.44 23.09
C ALA A 88 8.42 2.96 22.91
N PRO A 89 7.85 3.79 23.81
CA PRO A 89 7.70 5.24 23.61
C PRO A 89 8.94 5.95 23.09
N ALA A 90 10.09 5.73 23.72
CA ALA A 90 11.36 6.40 23.32
C ALA A 90 11.87 5.93 21.96
N ALA A 91 11.75 4.63 21.63
CA ALA A 91 12.19 4.06 20.35
C ALA A 91 11.28 4.52 19.20
N LEU A 92 9.95 4.49 19.39
CA LEU A 92 8.97 4.98 18.45
C LEU A 92 9.21 6.45 18.11
N ARG A 93 9.36 7.31 19.14
CA ARG A 93 9.66 8.74 18.98
C ARG A 93 10.96 8.94 18.19
N ALA A 94 12.05 8.30 18.59
CA ALA A 94 13.34 8.43 17.91
C ALA A 94 13.25 8.04 16.44
N THR A 95 12.58 6.94 16.12
CA THR A 95 12.38 6.45 14.75
C THR A 95 11.54 7.43 13.92
N PHE A 96 10.49 8.00 14.50
CA PHE A 96 9.67 8.99 13.80
C PHE A 96 10.42 10.33 13.59
N PHE A 97 11.19 10.80 14.56
CA PHE A 97 12.03 11.99 14.37
C PHE A 97 13.09 11.78 13.28
N ALA A 98 13.67 10.58 13.18
CA ALA A 98 14.57 10.24 12.07
C ALA A 98 13.86 10.28 10.70
N SER A 99 12.54 9.98 10.64
CA SER A 99 11.74 10.18 9.43
C SER A 99 11.55 11.66 9.11
N LEU A 100 11.18 12.48 10.09
CA LEU A 100 11.00 13.92 9.89
C LEU A 100 12.30 14.61 9.43
N GLU A 101 13.44 14.23 10.01
CA GLU A 101 14.76 14.69 9.59
C GLU A 101 15.07 14.26 8.14
N ALA A 102 14.88 12.97 7.81
CA ALA A 102 15.14 12.45 6.48
C ALA A 102 14.26 13.10 5.41
N LEU A 103 13.01 13.40 5.72
CA LEU A 103 12.05 14.08 4.86
C LEU A 103 12.27 15.60 4.80
N ASN A 104 13.13 16.15 5.65
CA ASN A 104 13.27 17.60 5.86
C ASN A 104 11.90 18.28 6.10
N ARG A 105 11.08 17.70 6.97
CA ARG A 105 9.73 18.16 7.30
C ARG A 105 9.53 18.33 8.79
N LYS A 106 8.71 19.30 9.18
CA LYS A 106 8.32 19.50 10.60
C LYS A 106 7.16 18.60 11.01
N LYS A 107 6.35 18.17 10.05
CA LYS A 107 5.19 17.29 10.25
C LYS A 107 4.90 16.49 8.98
N VAL A 108 4.10 15.43 9.14
CA VAL A 108 3.53 14.63 8.05
C VAL A 108 2.00 14.64 8.13
N ARG A 109 1.31 14.24 7.05
CA ARG A 109 -0.14 14.10 7.06
C ARG A 109 -0.56 12.87 7.88
N VAL A 110 -0.03 11.70 7.58
CA VAL A 110 -0.34 10.46 8.29
C VAL A 110 0.92 9.86 8.90
N LEU A 111 0.82 9.46 10.17
CA LEU A 111 1.79 8.57 10.82
C LEU A 111 1.14 7.22 11.07
N TYR A 112 1.69 6.17 10.45
CA TYR A 112 1.24 4.81 10.66
C TYR A 112 2.10 4.04 11.65
N LEU A 113 1.48 3.26 12.51
CA LEU A 113 2.10 2.05 13.04
C LEU A 113 2.06 1.01 11.93
N HIS A 114 3.23 0.65 11.36
CA HIS A 114 3.35 -0.14 10.14
C HIS A 114 2.99 -1.62 10.31
N ALA A 115 3.12 -2.13 11.53
CA ALA A 115 2.67 -3.42 12.02
C ALA A 115 2.55 -3.34 13.55
N PRO A 116 1.84 -4.26 14.24
CA PRO A 116 1.84 -4.29 15.70
C PRO A 116 3.19 -4.76 16.25
N ASP A 117 3.65 -4.15 17.32
CA ASP A 117 4.70 -4.67 18.20
C ASP A 117 4.05 -5.22 19.47
N ARG A 118 3.76 -6.52 19.47
CA ARG A 118 3.08 -7.19 20.58
C ARG A 118 3.97 -7.40 21.82
N SER A 119 5.25 -7.03 21.73
CA SER A 119 6.18 -7.05 22.87
C SER A 119 6.04 -5.81 23.77
N VAL A 120 5.35 -4.78 23.30
CA VAL A 120 5.06 -3.55 24.01
C VAL A 120 3.55 -3.47 24.24
N PRO A 121 3.07 -3.21 25.45
CA PRO A 121 1.65 -2.95 25.68
C PRO A 121 1.13 -1.85 24.76
N PHE A 122 0.00 -2.10 24.06
CA PHE A 122 -0.55 -1.10 23.13
C PHE A 122 -0.79 0.25 23.79
N GLU A 123 -1.19 0.25 25.07
CA GLU A 123 -1.41 1.49 25.82
C GLU A 123 -0.17 2.39 25.85
N GLU A 124 1.04 1.84 26.06
CA GLU A 124 2.29 2.61 26.07
C GLU A 124 2.60 3.20 24.70
N THR A 125 2.48 2.40 23.62
CA THR A 125 2.64 2.86 22.24
C THR A 125 1.64 3.95 21.88
N LEU A 126 0.36 3.78 22.27
CA LEU A 126 -0.72 4.71 21.96
C LEU A 126 -0.61 6.02 22.75
N GLU A 127 -0.12 5.97 23.99
CA GLU A 127 0.19 7.17 24.75
C GLU A 127 1.23 8.04 24.02
N GLU A 128 2.29 7.42 23.50
CA GLU A 128 3.30 8.13 22.74
C GLU A 128 2.77 8.67 21.42
N MET A 129 1.96 7.89 20.70
CA MET A 129 1.28 8.38 19.49
C MET A 129 0.43 9.61 19.82
N ASN A 130 -0.28 9.61 20.95
CA ASN A 130 -1.08 10.77 21.37
C ASN A 130 -0.23 11.99 21.73
N LYS A 131 0.95 11.81 22.35
CA LYS A 131 1.90 12.90 22.62
C LYS A 131 2.39 13.53 21.32
N LEU A 132 2.82 12.72 20.36
CA LEU A 132 3.28 13.19 19.03
C LEU A 132 2.17 13.95 18.27
N TYR A 133 0.92 13.50 18.39
CA TYR A 133 -0.24 14.17 17.82
C TYR A 133 -0.47 15.55 18.46
N ASN A 134 -0.45 15.62 19.80
CA ASN A 134 -0.64 16.86 20.53
C ASN A 134 0.50 17.89 20.30
N GLU A 135 1.70 17.41 19.98
CA GLU A 135 2.83 18.21 19.54
C GLU A 135 2.67 18.73 18.08
N GLY A 136 1.62 18.27 17.34
CA GLY A 136 1.33 18.70 15.98
C GLY A 136 2.26 18.11 14.92
N LEU A 137 2.92 16.99 15.22
CA LEU A 137 3.91 16.38 14.34
C LEU A 137 3.30 15.50 13.24
N TYR A 138 2.03 15.15 13.37
CA TYR A 138 1.22 14.52 12.32
C TYR A 138 -0.26 14.88 12.47
N GLU A 139 -1.06 14.67 11.40
CA GLU A 139 -2.47 15.07 11.36
C GLU A 139 -3.42 13.87 11.55
N ILE A 140 -3.08 12.71 11.05
CA ILE A 140 -3.92 11.51 11.04
C ILE A 140 -3.14 10.32 11.57
N PHE A 141 -3.71 9.65 12.58
CA PHE A 141 -3.18 8.38 13.09
C PHE A 141 -3.61 7.22 12.18
N GLY A 142 -2.65 6.42 11.72
CA GLY A 142 -2.87 5.27 10.86
C GLY A 142 -2.41 3.95 11.46
N LEU A 143 -3.07 2.85 11.06
CA LEU A 143 -2.69 1.48 11.37
C LEU A 143 -2.43 0.70 10.08
N SER A 144 -1.56 -0.30 10.14
CA SER A 144 -1.32 -1.23 9.04
C SER A 144 -0.90 -2.61 9.57
N ASN A 145 -1.36 -3.67 8.94
CA ASN A 145 -1.03 -5.06 9.30
C ASN A 145 -1.47 -5.51 10.72
N PHE A 146 -2.40 -4.82 11.34
CA PHE A 146 -3.08 -5.22 12.58
C PHE A 146 -4.25 -6.16 12.29
N ALA A 147 -4.54 -7.13 13.16
CA ALA A 147 -5.77 -7.89 13.08
C ALA A 147 -6.99 -7.01 13.44
N ALA A 148 -8.18 -7.36 12.94
CA ALA A 148 -9.39 -6.57 13.20
C ALA A 148 -9.69 -6.41 14.70
N TRP A 149 -9.44 -7.46 15.52
CA TRP A 149 -9.60 -7.39 16.96
C TRP A 149 -8.59 -6.43 17.61
N GLU A 150 -7.35 -6.35 17.11
CA GLU A 150 -6.35 -5.38 17.56
C GLU A 150 -6.74 -3.94 17.20
N VAL A 151 -7.34 -3.74 16.03
CA VAL A 151 -7.91 -2.43 15.64
C VAL A 151 -9.00 -2.01 16.63
N ALA A 152 -9.89 -2.93 16.98
CA ALA A 152 -10.94 -2.67 17.96
C ALA A 152 -10.38 -2.36 19.36
N GLU A 153 -9.34 -3.07 19.79
CA GLU A 153 -8.62 -2.83 21.05
C GLU A 153 -7.97 -1.44 21.06
N VAL A 154 -7.20 -1.09 20.02
CA VAL A 154 -6.57 0.23 19.87
C VAL A 154 -7.61 1.35 19.94
N VAL A 155 -8.71 1.22 19.20
CA VAL A 155 -9.79 2.22 19.24
C VAL A 155 -10.40 2.32 20.66
N SER A 156 -10.59 1.19 21.32
CA SER A 156 -11.18 1.16 22.67
C SER A 156 -10.29 1.83 23.70
N ILE A 157 -8.99 1.56 23.68
CA ILE A 157 -7.99 2.21 24.54
C ILE A 157 -7.98 3.71 24.28
N CYS A 158 -7.86 4.14 23.03
CA CYS A 158 -7.84 5.56 22.67
C CYS A 158 -9.12 6.28 23.14
N LYS A 159 -10.29 5.68 22.95
CA LYS A 159 -11.56 6.25 23.43
C LYS A 159 -11.60 6.38 24.94
N ALA A 160 -11.23 5.35 25.68
CA ALA A 160 -11.25 5.35 27.13
C ALA A 160 -10.32 6.39 27.76
N LYS A 161 -9.17 6.66 27.08
CA LYS A 161 -8.16 7.62 27.55
C LYS A 161 -8.36 9.04 26.98
N GLY A 162 -9.31 9.26 26.07
CA GLY A 162 -9.47 10.54 25.38
C GLY A 162 -8.33 10.88 24.41
N TRP A 163 -7.65 9.86 23.89
CA TRP A 163 -6.53 10.00 22.96
C TRP A 163 -6.98 10.04 21.49
N VAL A 164 -6.06 10.49 20.62
CA VAL A 164 -6.28 10.45 19.16
C VAL A 164 -6.56 9.02 18.71
N GLN A 165 -7.64 8.85 17.94
CA GLN A 165 -8.06 7.55 17.41
C GLN A 165 -7.53 7.35 16.00
N PRO A 166 -7.23 6.10 15.59
CA PRO A 166 -6.88 5.83 14.19
C PRO A 166 -8.05 6.19 13.28
N LYS A 167 -7.73 6.82 12.14
CA LYS A 167 -8.69 7.26 11.12
C LYS A 167 -8.39 6.70 9.74
N ILE A 168 -7.27 5.98 9.60
CA ILE A 168 -6.88 5.35 8.35
C ILE A 168 -6.23 4.00 8.64
N TYR A 169 -6.57 3.00 7.84
CA TYR A 169 -5.96 1.66 7.88
C TYR A 169 -5.41 1.30 6.51
N GLN A 170 -4.14 0.88 6.47
CA GLN A 170 -3.50 0.43 5.25
C GLN A 170 -3.42 -1.10 5.20
N ALA A 171 -3.99 -1.71 4.15
CA ALA A 171 -4.10 -3.16 3.98
C ALA A 171 -3.54 -3.64 2.65
N MET A 172 -3.03 -4.88 2.62
CA MET A 172 -2.80 -5.60 1.37
C MET A 172 -4.14 -6.08 0.81
N TYR A 173 -4.43 -5.69 -0.45
CA TYR A 173 -5.69 -6.10 -1.07
C TYR A 173 -5.61 -6.05 -2.60
N ASN A 174 -6.14 -7.06 -3.24
CA ASN A 174 -6.32 -7.16 -4.69
C ASN A 174 -7.28 -8.33 -4.98
N ALA A 175 -7.61 -8.54 -6.24
CA ALA A 175 -8.63 -9.51 -6.65
C ALA A 175 -8.34 -10.98 -6.27
N ILE A 176 -7.07 -11.35 -6.04
CA ILE A 176 -6.65 -12.68 -5.57
C ILE A 176 -6.12 -12.68 -4.13
N THR A 177 -6.36 -11.60 -3.38
CA THR A 177 -6.00 -11.46 -1.96
C THR A 177 -7.08 -10.65 -1.27
N ARG A 178 -8.19 -11.30 -0.88
CA ARG A 178 -9.41 -10.66 -0.40
C ARG A 178 -9.72 -10.95 1.08
N ALA A 179 -8.74 -11.42 1.84
CA ALA A 179 -8.94 -11.85 3.24
C ALA A 179 -9.37 -10.71 4.21
N ILE A 180 -9.29 -9.45 3.81
CA ILE A 180 -9.76 -8.30 4.61
C ILE A 180 -11.28 -8.12 4.58
N GLU A 181 -11.97 -8.70 3.58
CA GLU A 181 -13.39 -8.42 3.32
C GLU A 181 -14.32 -8.85 4.45
N PRO A 182 -14.20 -10.08 5.01
CA PRO A 182 -15.19 -10.58 5.96
C PRO A 182 -15.11 -9.95 7.35
N GLU A 183 -13.94 -9.45 7.78
CA GLU A 183 -13.72 -9.00 9.16
C GLU A 183 -13.14 -7.60 9.25
N LEU A 184 -11.98 -7.33 8.64
CA LEU A 184 -11.27 -6.06 8.80
C LEU A 184 -12.05 -4.88 8.22
N VAL A 185 -12.60 -5.00 7.02
CA VAL A 185 -13.34 -3.91 6.39
C VAL A 185 -14.59 -3.55 7.20
N PRO A 186 -15.45 -4.50 7.62
CA PRO A 186 -16.54 -4.21 8.54
C PRO A 186 -16.09 -3.54 9.84
N CYS A 187 -14.97 -3.97 10.43
CA CYS A 187 -14.39 -3.34 11.60
C CYS A 187 -14.01 -1.88 11.34
N CYS A 188 -13.28 -1.60 10.26
CA CYS A 188 -12.90 -0.25 9.87
C CYS A 188 -14.13 0.65 9.65
N ARG A 189 -15.16 0.14 8.95
CA ARG A 189 -16.42 0.87 8.71
C ARG A 189 -17.12 1.21 10.01
N LYS A 190 -17.20 0.26 10.94
CA LYS A 190 -17.81 0.47 12.27
C LYS A 190 -17.17 1.61 13.05
N PHE A 191 -15.85 1.78 12.93
CA PHE A 191 -15.09 2.80 13.65
C PHE A 191 -14.83 4.08 12.85
N GLY A 192 -15.36 4.19 11.63
CA GLY A 192 -15.14 5.36 10.76
C GLY A 192 -13.68 5.51 10.35
N ILE A 193 -13.02 4.40 10.04
CA ILE A 193 -11.62 4.32 9.60
C ILE A 193 -11.60 4.15 8.08
N ARG A 194 -10.94 5.06 7.37
CA ARG A 194 -10.67 4.98 5.93
C ARG A 194 -9.80 3.76 5.62
N VAL A 195 -10.14 2.99 4.61
CA VAL A 195 -9.32 1.86 4.15
C VAL A 195 -8.49 2.29 2.95
N VAL A 196 -7.17 2.12 3.03
CA VAL A 196 -6.25 2.36 1.92
C VAL A 196 -5.56 1.05 1.59
N VAL A 197 -5.53 0.67 0.31
CA VAL A 197 -5.02 -0.65 -0.07
C VAL A 197 -3.74 -0.55 -0.90
N TYR A 198 -2.79 -1.43 -0.61
CA TYR A 198 -1.56 -1.57 -1.38
C TYR A 198 -1.52 -2.89 -2.14
N ASN A 199 -0.65 -2.99 -3.14
CA ASN A 199 -0.52 -4.14 -4.06
C ASN A 199 -1.77 -4.44 -4.89
N PRO A 200 -2.46 -3.46 -5.50
CA PRO A 200 -3.63 -3.73 -6.35
C PRO A 200 -3.30 -4.66 -7.53
N LEU A 201 -2.04 -4.67 -7.97
CA LEU A 201 -1.52 -5.54 -9.02
C LEU A 201 -0.74 -6.76 -8.47
N ALA A 202 -1.01 -7.19 -7.22
CA ALA A 202 -0.34 -8.34 -6.57
C ALA A 202 1.20 -8.26 -6.68
N GLY A 203 1.78 -7.08 -6.39
CA GLY A 203 3.22 -6.86 -6.50
C GLY A 203 3.77 -6.88 -7.93
N GLY A 204 2.90 -6.86 -8.92
CA GLY A 204 3.24 -6.96 -10.35
C GLY A 204 2.98 -8.35 -10.94
N LEU A 205 2.38 -9.27 -10.20
CA LEU A 205 2.01 -10.59 -10.72
C LEU A 205 0.99 -10.46 -11.86
N PHE A 206 0.04 -9.51 -11.75
CA PHE A 206 -0.90 -9.17 -12.83
C PHE A 206 -0.25 -8.57 -14.09
N ALA A 207 1.07 -8.27 -14.07
CA ALA A 207 1.76 -7.92 -15.31
C ALA A 207 1.99 -9.15 -16.23
N GLY A 208 1.75 -10.36 -15.74
CA GLY A 208 1.79 -11.60 -16.51
C GLY A 208 3.20 -12.04 -16.95
N LYS A 209 4.26 -11.45 -16.38
CA LYS A 209 5.66 -11.78 -16.71
C LYS A 209 6.15 -13.07 -16.06
N LEU A 210 5.56 -13.43 -14.93
CA LEU A 210 5.82 -14.69 -14.24
C LEU A 210 4.77 -15.71 -14.67
N THR A 211 5.20 -16.88 -15.05
CA THR A 211 4.36 -17.94 -15.61
C THR A 211 4.37 -19.22 -14.79
N SER A 212 5.34 -19.35 -13.87
CA SER A 212 5.48 -20.53 -13.02
C SER A 212 6.11 -20.22 -11.67
N LEU A 213 5.99 -21.16 -10.72
CA LEU A 213 6.64 -21.10 -9.40
C LEU A 213 8.16 -21.14 -9.49
N THR A 214 8.71 -21.72 -10.55
CA THR A 214 10.14 -21.90 -10.76
C THR A 214 10.81 -20.72 -11.45
N ASP A 215 10.01 -19.72 -11.89
CA ASP A 215 10.57 -18.51 -12.46
C ASP A 215 11.48 -17.81 -11.45
N ALA A 216 12.70 -17.51 -11.86
CA ALA A 216 13.75 -16.94 -11.01
C ALA A 216 14.26 -15.60 -11.56
N PRO A 217 13.45 -14.56 -11.56
CA PRO A 217 13.87 -13.26 -12.09
C PRO A 217 15.01 -12.68 -11.22
N THR A 218 16.01 -12.11 -11.87
CA THR A 218 17.12 -11.38 -11.23
C THR A 218 16.83 -9.89 -11.08
N THR A 219 15.68 -9.43 -11.54
CA THR A 219 15.24 -8.04 -11.45
C THR A 219 13.78 -7.94 -11.00
N GLY A 220 13.34 -6.74 -10.62
CA GLY A 220 11.95 -6.50 -10.23
C GLY A 220 11.62 -6.97 -8.81
N ARG A 221 10.33 -6.93 -8.46
CA ARG A 221 9.86 -7.23 -7.09
C ARG A 221 10.03 -8.68 -6.68
N PHE A 222 10.13 -9.59 -7.62
CA PHE A 222 10.29 -11.03 -7.38
C PHE A 222 11.74 -11.49 -7.53
N ASN A 223 12.71 -10.55 -7.49
CA ASN A 223 14.13 -10.86 -7.59
C ASN A 223 14.56 -11.87 -6.52
N THR A 224 15.19 -12.97 -6.96
CA THR A 224 15.61 -14.08 -6.08
C THR A 224 16.74 -13.72 -5.14
N GLU A 225 17.51 -12.68 -5.45
CA GLU A 225 18.72 -12.28 -4.74
C GLU A 225 18.45 -11.29 -3.60
N THR A 226 17.21 -10.76 -3.48
CA THR A 226 16.89 -9.76 -2.48
C THR A 226 15.91 -10.26 -1.42
N ALA A 227 16.05 -9.80 -0.17
CA ALA A 227 15.13 -10.13 0.91
C ALA A 227 13.68 -9.68 0.60
N SER A 228 13.52 -8.51 -0.04
CA SER A 228 12.20 -8.05 -0.49
C SER A 228 11.62 -8.96 -1.58
N GLY A 229 12.43 -9.42 -2.51
CA GLY A 229 12.01 -10.35 -3.55
C GLY A 229 11.60 -11.70 -2.97
N LYS A 230 12.34 -12.23 -2.00
CA LYS A 230 11.92 -13.43 -1.26
C LYS A 230 10.55 -13.24 -0.61
N MET A 231 10.33 -12.14 0.09
CA MET A 231 9.04 -11.84 0.73
C MET A 231 7.88 -11.82 -0.29
N TYR A 232 8.08 -11.21 -1.48
CA TYR A 232 7.06 -11.18 -2.53
C TYR A 232 6.82 -12.56 -3.14
N ARG A 233 7.86 -13.38 -3.29
CA ARG A 233 7.76 -14.77 -3.75
C ARG A 233 6.96 -15.61 -2.75
N ASP A 234 7.32 -15.56 -1.47
CA ASP A 234 6.62 -16.30 -0.40
C ASP A 234 5.13 -15.90 -0.31
N ARG A 235 4.80 -14.67 -0.66
CA ARG A 235 3.43 -14.14 -0.63
C ARG A 235 2.59 -14.56 -1.85
N TYR A 236 3.17 -14.48 -3.04
CA TYR A 236 2.40 -14.54 -4.28
C TYR A 236 2.72 -15.74 -5.17
N LEU A 237 3.91 -16.35 -5.11
CA LEU A 237 4.23 -17.50 -5.94
C LEU A 237 3.69 -18.79 -5.29
N ARG A 238 2.42 -19.01 -5.51
CA ARG A 238 1.63 -20.15 -5.02
C ARG A 238 0.80 -20.71 -6.17
N ASN A 239 0.59 -22.04 -6.19
CA ASN A 239 -0.18 -22.68 -7.27
C ASN A 239 -1.53 -22.02 -7.49
N GLY A 240 -2.34 -21.83 -6.44
CA GLY A 240 -3.65 -21.21 -6.55
C GLY A 240 -3.62 -19.80 -7.17
N ASN A 241 -2.55 -19.03 -6.95
CA ASN A 241 -2.43 -17.71 -7.58
C ASN A 241 -2.14 -17.81 -9.08
N PHE A 242 -1.33 -18.78 -9.53
CA PHE A 242 -1.08 -19.00 -10.95
C PHE A 242 -2.31 -19.56 -11.65
N ASP A 243 -3.02 -20.49 -11.02
CA ASP A 243 -4.27 -21.04 -11.57
C ASP A 243 -5.34 -19.95 -11.73
N ALA A 244 -5.49 -19.09 -10.70
CA ALA A 244 -6.36 -17.92 -10.74
C ALA A 244 -5.97 -16.92 -11.85
N LEU A 245 -4.67 -16.64 -12.00
CA LEU A 245 -4.18 -15.73 -13.05
C LEU A 245 -4.38 -16.30 -14.45
N ASN A 246 -4.15 -17.58 -14.67
CA ASN A 246 -4.36 -18.23 -15.95
C ASN A 246 -5.83 -18.14 -16.35
N HIS A 247 -6.74 -18.43 -15.41
CA HIS A 247 -8.17 -18.26 -15.61
C HIS A 247 -8.53 -16.81 -16.00
N LEU A 248 -8.06 -15.83 -15.25
CA LEU A 248 -8.30 -14.41 -15.55
C LEU A 248 -7.69 -13.98 -16.89
N LYS A 249 -6.54 -14.52 -17.27
CA LYS A 249 -5.89 -14.22 -18.55
C LYS A 249 -6.71 -14.69 -19.74
N GLU A 250 -7.30 -15.87 -19.65
CA GLU A 250 -8.17 -16.42 -20.70
C GLU A 250 -9.43 -15.56 -20.87
N VAL A 251 -10.09 -15.20 -19.77
CA VAL A 251 -11.29 -14.37 -19.82
C VAL A 251 -10.96 -12.93 -20.28
N ALA A 252 -9.88 -12.34 -19.81
CA ALA A 252 -9.46 -11.01 -20.24
C ALA A 252 -9.21 -10.96 -21.76
N ALA A 253 -8.55 -11.98 -22.32
CA ALA A 253 -8.28 -12.08 -23.75
C ALA A 253 -9.54 -12.16 -24.61
N GLN A 254 -10.60 -12.83 -24.13
CA GLN A 254 -11.89 -12.89 -24.81
C GLN A 254 -12.60 -11.53 -24.91
N HIS A 255 -12.23 -10.58 -24.04
CA HIS A 255 -12.78 -9.22 -23.99
C HIS A 255 -11.80 -8.14 -24.47
N ASP A 256 -10.67 -8.53 -25.05
CA ASP A 256 -9.57 -7.60 -25.50
C ASP A 256 -9.10 -6.68 -24.37
N LEU A 257 -8.98 -7.21 -23.14
CA LEU A 257 -8.58 -6.51 -21.95
C LEU A 257 -7.23 -7.01 -21.43
N ARG A 258 -6.42 -6.10 -20.87
CA ARG A 258 -5.16 -6.46 -20.22
C ARG A 258 -5.38 -6.90 -18.77
N LEU A 259 -4.59 -7.85 -18.27
CA LEU A 259 -4.66 -8.28 -16.86
C LEU A 259 -4.48 -7.12 -15.87
N THR A 260 -3.55 -6.19 -16.13
CA THR A 260 -3.34 -5.01 -15.28
C THR A 260 -4.56 -4.09 -15.28
N GLU A 261 -5.19 -3.90 -16.44
CA GLU A 261 -6.39 -3.09 -16.58
C GLU A 261 -7.56 -3.67 -15.80
N ILE A 262 -7.85 -4.97 -15.99
CA ILE A 262 -8.97 -5.59 -15.29
C ILE A 262 -8.77 -5.59 -13.77
N ALA A 263 -7.53 -5.79 -13.29
CA ALA A 263 -7.22 -5.77 -11.85
C ALA A 263 -7.45 -4.37 -11.24
N LEU A 264 -7.05 -3.29 -11.92
CA LEU A 264 -7.27 -1.93 -11.45
C LEU A 264 -8.76 -1.54 -11.50
N ARG A 265 -9.45 -1.85 -12.61
CA ARG A 265 -10.90 -1.59 -12.73
C ARG A 265 -11.70 -2.39 -11.72
N TRP A 266 -11.27 -3.63 -11.40
CA TRP A 266 -11.89 -4.41 -10.32
C TRP A 266 -11.75 -3.69 -8.96
N CYS A 267 -10.57 -3.21 -8.61
CA CYS A 267 -10.37 -2.43 -7.40
C CYS A 267 -11.29 -1.21 -7.33
N GLN A 268 -11.52 -0.55 -8.48
CA GLN A 268 -12.30 0.67 -8.56
C GLN A 268 -13.81 0.43 -8.47
N HIS A 269 -14.33 -0.64 -9.08
CA HIS A 269 -15.77 -0.77 -9.31
C HIS A 269 -16.41 -2.00 -8.70
N HIS A 270 -15.63 -3.05 -8.41
CA HIS A 270 -16.16 -4.36 -8.02
C HIS A 270 -15.59 -4.88 -6.70
N SER A 271 -14.77 -4.09 -6.03
CA SER A 271 -14.21 -4.38 -4.71
C SER A 271 -15.07 -3.82 -3.58
N VAL A 272 -14.68 -4.12 -2.33
CA VAL A 272 -15.34 -3.55 -1.12
C VAL A 272 -14.97 -2.08 -0.86
N LEU A 273 -14.15 -1.45 -1.71
CA LEU A 273 -13.70 -0.08 -1.53
C LEU A 273 -14.80 0.91 -1.92
N GLY A 274 -14.95 1.96 -1.12
CA GLY A 274 -15.82 3.10 -1.37
C GLY A 274 -15.03 4.35 -1.83
N GLU A 275 -15.74 5.39 -2.25
CA GLU A 275 -15.16 6.65 -2.75
C GLU A 275 -14.29 7.37 -1.72
N GLY A 276 -14.50 7.14 -0.43
CA GLY A 276 -13.68 7.68 0.66
C GLY A 276 -12.40 6.90 0.96
N ASP A 277 -12.21 5.72 0.34
CA ASP A 277 -11.03 4.87 0.52
C ASP A 277 -9.85 5.31 -0.34
N GLY A 278 -8.86 4.46 -0.53
CA GLY A 278 -7.71 4.77 -1.37
C GLY A 278 -7.02 3.54 -1.94
N VAL A 279 -6.42 3.69 -3.13
CA VAL A 279 -5.62 2.65 -3.79
C VAL A 279 -4.20 3.17 -4.00
N ILE A 280 -3.21 2.54 -3.39
CA ILE A 280 -1.80 2.86 -3.55
C ILE A 280 -1.26 2.17 -4.80
N LEU A 281 -0.92 2.99 -5.79
CA LEU A 281 -0.23 2.54 -6.99
C LEU A 281 1.29 2.56 -6.76
N GLY A 282 1.97 1.51 -7.19
CA GLY A 282 3.41 1.48 -7.36
C GLY A 282 3.77 1.48 -8.84
N ALA A 283 4.79 2.21 -9.20
CA ALA A 283 5.34 2.22 -10.56
C ALA A 283 6.86 2.35 -10.53
N SER A 284 7.52 1.90 -11.58
CA SER A 284 8.96 2.08 -11.79
C SER A 284 9.28 3.01 -12.96
N SER A 285 8.26 3.63 -13.57
CA SER A 285 8.40 4.67 -14.60
C SER A 285 7.16 5.54 -14.68
N ALA A 286 7.31 6.76 -15.20
CA ALA A 286 6.22 7.69 -15.45
C ALA A 286 5.17 7.10 -16.41
N SER A 287 5.61 6.39 -17.47
CA SER A 287 4.70 5.74 -18.42
C SER A 287 3.86 4.64 -17.78
N GLN A 288 4.44 3.85 -16.89
CA GLN A 288 3.70 2.83 -16.14
C GLN A 288 2.68 3.44 -15.20
N LEU A 289 3.04 4.52 -14.47
CA LEU A 289 2.09 5.20 -13.59
C LEU A 289 0.94 5.82 -14.39
N LYS A 290 1.24 6.49 -15.52
CA LYS A 290 0.24 7.05 -16.41
C LYS A 290 -0.77 6.00 -16.85
N GLN A 291 -0.30 4.85 -17.36
CA GLN A 291 -1.17 3.77 -17.78
C GLN A 291 -2.04 3.25 -16.63
N ASN A 292 -1.47 3.09 -15.41
CA ASN A 292 -2.22 2.64 -14.25
C ASN A 292 -3.30 3.65 -13.82
N CYS A 293 -3.03 4.95 -13.89
CA CYS A 293 -4.02 5.99 -13.62
C CYS A 293 -5.14 5.98 -14.65
N GLU A 294 -4.79 5.89 -15.95
CA GLU A 294 -5.76 5.82 -17.04
C GLU A 294 -6.65 4.57 -16.94
N ASP A 295 -6.07 3.41 -16.61
CA ASP A 295 -6.83 2.17 -16.42
C ASP A 295 -7.77 2.26 -15.21
N SER A 296 -7.31 2.87 -14.12
CA SER A 296 -8.13 3.09 -12.92
C SER A 296 -9.29 4.06 -13.15
N ALA A 297 -9.18 4.96 -14.13
CA ALA A 297 -10.23 5.92 -14.48
C ALA A 297 -11.29 5.37 -15.46
N LYS A 298 -11.10 4.16 -15.98
CA LYS A 298 -12.08 3.50 -16.85
C LYS A 298 -13.28 3.00 -16.05
N GLY A 299 -14.41 2.82 -16.73
CA GLY A 299 -15.65 2.33 -16.13
C GLY A 299 -15.61 0.87 -15.67
N PRO A 300 -16.75 0.36 -15.16
CA PRO A 300 -16.87 -1.00 -14.65
C PRO A 300 -16.55 -2.05 -15.72
N LEU A 301 -16.18 -3.26 -15.26
CA LEU A 301 -15.88 -4.41 -16.11
C LEU A 301 -17.15 -5.09 -16.62
N PRO A 302 -17.08 -5.84 -17.73
CA PRO A 302 -18.15 -6.74 -18.14
C PRO A 302 -18.45 -7.80 -17.08
N ASP A 303 -19.72 -8.20 -16.93
CA ASP A 303 -20.17 -9.17 -15.91
C ASP A 303 -19.39 -10.49 -15.95
N ALA A 304 -19.06 -10.99 -17.14
CA ALA A 304 -18.26 -12.21 -17.30
C ALA A 304 -16.85 -12.08 -16.68
N VAL A 305 -16.24 -10.89 -16.79
CA VAL A 305 -14.91 -10.63 -16.19
C VAL A 305 -15.05 -10.50 -14.67
N VAL A 306 -16.12 -9.90 -14.17
CA VAL A 306 -16.40 -9.82 -12.73
C VAL A 306 -16.59 -11.22 -12.14
N ALA A 307 -17.39 -12.06 -12.77
CA ALA A 307 -17.58 -13.46 -12.35
C ALA A 307 -16.25 -14.23 -12.31
N ALA A 308 -15.39 -14.04 -13.32
CA ALA A 308 -14.08 -14.66 -13.34
C ALA A 308 -13.18 -14.23 -12.18
N PHE A 309 -13.31 -13.00 -11.66
CA PHE A 309 -12.61 -12.58 -10.46
C PHE A 309 -13.11 -13.26 -9.19
N ASP A 310 -14.39 -13.53 -9.07
CA ASP A 310 -14.94 -14.29 -7.94
C ASP A 310 -14.48 -15.76 -8.00
N GLU A 311 -14.47 -16.37 -9.17
CA GLU A 311 -13.90 -17.70 -9.39
C GLU A 311 -12.40 -17.75 -9.08
N ALA A 312 -11.64 -16.75 -9.54
CA ALA A 312 -10.21 -16.63 -9.26
C ALA A 312 -9.91 -16.53 -7.75
N TRP A 313 -10.75 -15.80 -7.00
CA TRP A 313 -10.64 -15.78 -5.55
C TRP A 313 -10.93 -17.14 -4.92
N GLU A 314 -11.97 -17.85 -5.35
CA GLU A 314 -12.27 -19.20 -4.87
C GLU A 314 -11.08 -20.16 -5.09
N ILE A 315 -10.38 -20.05 -6.23
CA ILE A 315 -9.19 -20.83 -6.55
C ILE A 315 -8.02 -20.47 -5.61
N SER A 316 -7.80 -19.18 -5.35
CA SER A 316 -6.60 -18.70 -4.63
C SER A 316 -6.77 -18.63 -3.11
N LYS A 317 -7.99 -18.49 -2.57
CA LYS A 317 -8.26 -18.22 -1.15
C LYS A 317 -7.65 -19.21 -0.19
N GLY A 318 -7.60 -20.50 -0.55
CA GLY A 318 -7.03 -21.56 0.29
C GLY A 318 -5.52 -21.44 0.54
N THR A 319 -4.84 -20.65 -0.29
CA THR A 319 -3.39 -20.37 -0.17
C THR A 319 -3.08 -18.92 0.19
N ALA A 320 -4.10 -18.08 0.36
CA ALA A 320 -3.93 -16.68 0.69
C ALA A 320 -3.24 -16.50 2.05
N SER A 321 -2.34 -15.53 2.14
CA SER A 321 -1.72 -15.15 3.41
C SER A 321 -2.74 -14.43 4.29
N THR A 322 -2.53 -14.48 5.63
CA THR A 322 -3.22 -13.59 6.56
C THR A 322 -2.98 -12.12 6.17
N TYR A 323 -3.96 -11.25 6.42
CA TYR A 323 -3.84 -9.82 6.13
C TYR A 323 -3.07 -9.06 7.22
N TRP A 324 -2.86 -9.67 8.36
CA TRP A 324 -2.13 -9.14 9.52
C TRP A 324 -0.80 -9.88 9.75
N ARG A 325 0.07 -9.29 10.53
CA ARG A 325 1.42 -9.82 10.86
C ARG A 325 1.64 -9.93 12.35
#